data_a11a155ec5afefb41cdd9fba0580eb4a
#
_entry.id   a11a155ec5afefb41cdd9fba0580eb4a
#
_cell.length_a   1.000
_cell.length_b   1.000
_cell.length_c   1.000
_cell.angle_alpha   90.00
_cell.angle_beta   90.00
_cell.angle_gamma   90.00
#
_symmetry.space_group_name_H-M   'P 1'
#
loop_
_entity.id
_entity.type
_entity.pdbx_description
1 polymer ?
#
loop_
_entity_poly.entity_id
_entity_poly.type
_entity_poly.pdbx_seq_one_letter_code
_entity_poly.pdbx_strand_id
1 'polypeptide(L)'
;RHHHYTTRFQHSLNVSYYNYLLCRFFHWDAVSAARAGLLHDLYFYETADYDRSDSPNQKSHSAHHPEVAMQNAAVRFALNPRERDMIEKHMWPLTHRMPHYKESYAITFVDKYAAMLEFFGLGARHMLARFRRKPSANTV
;
A
#
# COMPACT_ATOMS: atom_id res chain seq x y z
N ARG A 1 9.43 -5.99 4.82
CA ARG A 1 8.17 -6.36 5.50
C ARG A 1 7.35 -5.09 5.71
N HIS A 2 6.21 -5.02 5.09
CA HIS A 2 5.24 -3.97 5.35
C HIS A 2 4.37 -4.42 6.52
N HIS A 3 4.21 -3.60 7.56
CA HIS A 3 3.43 -3.92 8.76
C HIS A 3 3.73 -5.32 9.29
N HIS A 4 4.44 -5.51 10.29
CA HIS A 4 4.90 -6.71 11.02
C HIS A 4 4.43 -8.12 10.55
N TYR A 5 3.44 -8.24 9.66
CA TYR A 5 2.73 -9.47 9.35
C TYR A 5 2.46 -9.73 7.87
N THR A 6 2.62 -8.74 6.99
CA THR A 6 2.31 -8.86 5.56
C THR A 6 3.52 -8.45 4.72
N THR A 7 3.78 -9.15 3.63
CA THR A 7 4.80 -8.70 2.68
C THR A 7 4.28 -7.49 1.90
N ARG A 8 5.18 -6.63 1.44
CA ARG A 8 4.82 -5.50 0.56
C ARG A 8 4.08 -5.96 -0.70
N PHE A 9 4.48 -7.09 -1.25
CA PHE A 9 3.81 -7.69 -2.40
C PHE A 9 2.36 -8.09 -2.08
N GLN A 10 2.12 -8.76 -0.96
CA GLN A 10 0.76 -9.11 -0.55
C GLN A 10 -0.10 -7.87 -0.30
N HIS A 11 0.47 -6.85 0.33
CA HIS A 11 -0.21 -5.55 0.49
C HIS A 11 -0.59 -4.93 -0.86
N SER A 12 0.34 -4.87 -1.81
CA SER A 12 0.07 -4.35 -3.16
C SER A 12 -1.01 -5.14 -3.90
N LEU A 13 -1.07 -6.47 -3.73
CA LEU A 13 -2.16 -7.29 -4.27
C LEU A 13 -3.51 -6.94 -3.64
N ASN A 14 -3.55 -6.74 -2.32
CA ASN A 14 -4.77 -6.35 -1.61
C ASN A 14 -5.25 -4.97 -2.06
N VAL A 15 -4.35 -4.00 -2.16
CA VAL A 15 -4.66 -2.65 -2.66
C VAL A 15 -5.16 -2.70 -4.10
N SER A 16 -4.50 -3.47 -4.96
CA SER A 16 -4.93 -3.67 -6.35
C SER A 16 -6.36 -4.20 -6.43
N TYR A 17 -6.67 -5.24 -5.67
CA TYR A 17 -7.98 -5.88 -5.65
C TYR A 17 -9.09 -4.95 -5.13
N TYR A 18 -8.89 -4.32 -3.98
CA TYR A 18 -9.88 -3.42 -3.40
C TYR A 18 -10.06 -2.15 -4.24
N ASN A 19 -8.99 -1.62 -4.81
CA ASN A 19 -9.06 -0.45 -5.69
C ASN A 19 -9.83 -0.76 -6.98
N TYR A 20 -9.62 -1.96 -7.54
CA TYR A 20 -10.42 -2.46 -8.67
C TYR A 20 -11.91 -2.53 -8.33
N LEU A 21 -12.27 -3.16 -7.20
CA LEU A 21 -13.66 -3.31 -6.80
C LEU A 21 -14.34 -1.96 -6.56
N LEU A 22 -13.67 -1.06 -5.87
CA LEU A 22 -14.20 0.28 -5.58
C LEU A 22 -14.43 1.08 -6.85
N CYS A 23 -13.44 1.13 -7.73
CA CYS A 23 -13.55 1.86 -8.99
C CYS A 23 -14.58 1.23 -9.94
N ARG A 24 -14.68 -0.09 -9.97
CA ARG A 24 -15.72 -0.78 -10.73
C ARG A 24 -17.13 -0.44 -10.23
N PHE A 25 -17.31 -0.40 -8.90
CA PHE A 25 -18.60 -0.05 -8.31
C PHE A 25 -19.06 1.36 -8.72
N PHE A 26 -18.14 2.32 -8.75
CA PHE A 26 -18.43 3.70 -9.18
C PHE A 26 -18.37 3.93 -10.69
N HIS A 27 -18.17 2.91 -11.51
CA HIS A 27 -17.98 3.00 -12.97
C HIS A 27 -16.80 3.91 -13.37
N TRP A 28 -15.71 3.85 -12.60
CA TRP A 28 -14.46 4.53 -12.86
C TRP A 28 -13.49 3.58 -13.58
N ASP A 29 -12.28 4.07 -13.92
CA ASP A 29 -11.26 3.25 -14.58
C ASP A 29 -10.66 2.20 -13.62
N ALA A 30 -11.37 1.07 -13.47
CA ALA A 30 -11.01 0.02 -12.55
C ALA A 30 -9.73 -0.73 -12.97
N VAL A 31 -9.42 -0.83 -14.26
CA VAL A 31 -8.22 -1.52 -14.75
C VAL A 31 -6.97 -0.69 -14.40
N SER A 32 -6.98 0.59 -14.71
CA SER A 32 -5.89 1.49 -14.29
C SER A 32 -5.74 1.53 -12.78
N ALA A 33 -6.85 1.51 -12.02
CA ALA A 33 -6.84 1.47 -10.57
C ALA A 33 -6.19 0.20 -10.01
N ALA A 34 -6.47 -0.96 -10.61
CA ALA A 34 -5.83 -2.23 -10.23
C ALA A 34 -4.32 -2.22 -10.52
N ARG A 35 -3.92 -1.75 -11.71
CA ARG A 35 -2.52 -1.67 -12.10
C ARG A 35 -1.74 -0.71 -11.20
N ALA A 36 -2.26 0.47 -10.94
CA ALA A 36 -1.66 1.43 -10.03
C ALA A 36 -1.55 0.87 -8.60
N GLY A 37 -2.59 0.19 -8.11
CA GLY A 37 -2.58 -0.47 -6.80
C GLY A 37 -1.48 -1.52 -6.66
N LEU A 38 -1.19 -2.27 -7.72
CA LEU A 38 -0.10 -3.24 -7.73
C LEU A 38 1.29 -2.58 -7.70
N LEU A 39 1.43 -1.40 -8.29
CA LEU A 39 2.71 -0.72 -8.53
C LEU A 39 3.00 0.43 -7.55
N HIS A 40 2.03 0.84 -6.70
CA HIS A 40 2.15 2.04 -5.88
C HIS A 40 3.33 2.01 -4.89
N ASP A 41 3.71 0.82 -4.44
CA ASP A 41 4.81 0.57 -3.50
C ASP A 41 6.01 -0.14 -4.17
N LEU A 42 6.25 0.11 -5.44
CA LEU A 42 7.36 -0.49 -6.18
C LEU A 42 8.70 0.21 -5.86
N TYR A 43 9.18 0.04 -4.63
CA TYR A 43 10.50 0.47 -4.19
C TYR A 43 11.26 -0.68 -3.53
N PHE A 44 12.60 -0.66 -3.52
CA PHE A 44 13.43 -1.82 -3.21
C PHE A 44 14.26 -1.68 -1.92
N TYR A 45 14.11 -0.57 -1.18
CA TYR A 45 14.75 -0.37 0.11
C TYR A 45 13.81 -0.71 1.27
N GLU A 46 14.36 -1.07 2.43
CA GLU A 46 13.55 -1.27 3.64
C GLU A 46 13.25 0.08 4.31
N THR A 47 12.02 0.24 4.78
CA THR A 47 11.59 1.50 5.42
C THR A 47 12.39 1.80 6.70
N ALA A 48 12.82 0.76 7.41
CA ALA A 48 13.63 0.89 8.62
C ALA A 48 15.05 1.45 8.35
N ASP A 49 15.57 1.21 7.15
CA ASP A 49 16.92 1.62 6.73
C ASP A 49 16.91 2.98 6.00
N TYR A 50 15.74 3.59 5.85
CA TYR A 50 15.62 4.84 5.12
C TYR A 50 16.18 6.02 5.92
N ASP A 51 17.20 6.68 5.37
CA ASP A 51 17.72 7.95 5.86
C ASP A 51 17.27 9.09 4.91
N ARG A 52 16.87 10.22 5.49
CA ARG A 52 16.49 11.41 4.72
C ARG A 52 17.63 11.96 3.86
N SER A 53 18.87 11.73 4.26
CA SER A 53 20.05 12.11 3.49
C SER A 53 20.14 11.39 2.14
N ASP A 54 19.49 10.21 2.00
CA ASP A 54 19.46 9.42 0.79
C ASP A 54 18.49 9.98 -0.29
N SER A 55 17.71 10.98 0.07
CA SER A 55 16.73 11.59 -0.83
C SER A 55 17.07 13.04 -1.19
N PRO A 56 16.77 13.47 -2.43
CA PRO A 56 16.84 14.87 -2.80
C PRO A 56 16.01 15.74 -1.85
N ASN A 57 16.61 16.82 -1.37
CA ASN A 57 15.98 17.75 -0.43
C ASN A 57 15.57 17.15 0.92
N GLN A 58 16.22 16.07 1.36
CA GLN A 58 16.00 15.43 2.67
C GLN A 58 14.51 15.11 2.97
N LYS A 59 13.82 14.59 1.97
CA LYS A 59 12.40 14.23 2.07
C LYS A 59 12.17 13.12 3.09
N SER A 60 11.02 13.13 3.75
CA SER A 60 10.58 11.99 4.57
C SER A 60 10.31 10.76 3.68
N HIS A 61 10.33 9.56 4.28
CA HIS A 61 9.98 8.33 3.58
C HIS A 61 8.62 8.45 2.86
N SER A 62 7.60 8.97 3.54
CA SER A 62 6.25 9.16 2.97
C SER A 62 6.22 10.07 1.75
N ALA A 63 7.13 11.03 1.65
CA ALA A 63 7.21 11.92 0.50
C ALA A 63 8.11 11.37 -0.62
N HIS A 64 9.04 10.49 -0.29
CA HIS A 64 10.05 9.99 -1.23
C HIS A 64 9.64 8.68 -1.91
N HIS A 65 9.08 7.71 -1.17
CA HIS A 65 8.78 6.39 -1.75
C HIS A 65 7.78 6.43 -2.92
N PRO A 66 6.75 7.32 -2.97
CA PRO A 66 5.88 7.39 -4.13
C PRO A 66 6.60 7.82 -5.42
N GLU A 67 7.59 8.72 -5.30
CA GLU A 67 8.41 9.15 -6.44
C GLU A 67 9.28 8.01 -6.94
N VAL A 68 9.92 7.27 -6.04
CA VAL A 68 10.73 6.09 -6.38
C VAL A 68 9.87 4.99 -7.01
N ALA A 69 8.70 4.72 -6.44
CA ALA A 69 7.76 3.74 -6.98
C ALA A 69 7.30 4.12 -8.40
N MET A 70 6.97 5.39 -8.61
CA MET A 70 6.57 5.91 -9.93
C MET A 70 7.70 5.79 -10.95
N GLN A 71 8.93 6.15 -10.59
CA GLN A 71 10.10 6.02 -11.47
C GLN A 71 10.38 4.55 -11.82
N ASN A 72 10.39 3.65 -10.84
CA ASN A 72 10.60 2.22 -11.06
C ASN A 72 9.51 1.60 -11.93
N ALA A 73 8.27 1.99 -11.74
CA ALA A 73 7.15 1.53 -12.56
C ALA A 73 7.25 2.07 -13.99
N ALA A 74 7.58 3.35 -14.16
CA ALA A 74 7.68 3.99 -15.48
C ALA A 74 8.78 3.40 -16.37
N VAL A 75 9.87 2.91 -15.78
CA VAL A 75 10.97 2.25 -16.52
C VAL A 75 10.54 0.88 -17.08
N ARG A 76 9.64 0.19 -16.38
CA ARG A 76 9.27 -1.20 -16.69
C ARG A 76 7.91 -1.34 -17.37
N PHE A 77 7.03 -0.39 -17.18
CA PHE A 77 5.64 -0.46 -17.62
C PHE A 77 5.23 0.82 -18.34
N ALA A 78 4.47 0.68 -19.43
CA ALA A 78 3.80 1.82 -20.04
C ALA A 78 2.65 2.28 -19.14
N LEU A 79 2.85 3.38 -18.42
CA LEU A 79 1.86 3.95 -17.52
C LEU A 79 1.06 5.05 -18.19
N ASN A 80 -0.26 5.00 -18.08
CA ASN A 80 -1.11 6.12 -18.49
C ASN A 80 -1.10 7.26 -17.45
N PRO A 81 -1.61 8.47 -17.78
CA PRO A 81 -1.60 9.60 -16.86
C PRO A 81 -2.32 9.36 -15.53
N ARG A 82 -3.40 8.57 -15.51
CA ARG A 82 -4.13 8.21 -14.28
C ARG A 82 -3.31 7.31 -13.38
N GLU A 83 -2.66 6.30 -13.95
CA GLU A 83 -1.77 5.40 -13.21
C GLU A 83 -0.60 6.15 -12.57
N ARG A 84 0.01 7.07 -13.31
CA ARG A 84 1.07 7.94 -12.79
C ARG A 84 0.59 8.77 -11.61
N ASP A 85 -0.54 9.43 -11.75
CA ASP A 85 -1.11 10.27 -10.70
C ASP A 85 -1.45 9.45 -9.45
N MET A 86 -2.04 8.26 -9.61
CA MET A 86 -2.35 7.35 -8.51
C MET A 86 -1.08 6.92 -7.75
N ILE A 87 -0.05 6.48 -8.45
CA ILE A 87 1.20 6.01 -7.83
C ILE A 87 1.92 7.16 -7.13
N GLU A 88 2.04 8.31 -7.78
CA GLU A 88 2.77 9.45 -7.25
C GLU A 88 2.10 10.11 -6.05
N LYS A 89 0.78 10.03 -5.96
CA LYS A 89 -0.01 10.82 -4.99
C LYS A 89 -0.77 9.99 -3.96
N HIS A 90 -0.54 8.68 -3.90
CA HIS A 90 -1.26 7.81 -2.96
C HIS A 90 -1.04 8.16 -1.48
N MET A 91 0.00 8.90 -1.15
CA MET A 91 0.28 9.35 0.22
C MET A 91 -0.44 10.65 0.62
N TRP A 92 -1.27 11.23 -0.25
CA TRP A 92 -2.12 12.35 0.15
C TRP A 92 -3.09 11.92 1.28
N PRO A 93 -3.42 12.73 2.28
CA PRO A 93 -2.98 14.12 2.54
C PRO A 93 -1.66 14.24 3.34
N LEU A 94 -0.95 13.15 3.63
CA LEU A 94 0.34 13.21 4.34
C LEU A 94 1.41 13.96 3.52
N THR A 95 1.28 13.93 2.20
CA THR A 95 2.01 14.80 1.30
C THR A 95 1.08 15.88 0.74
N HIS A 96 1.63 17.06 0.41
CA HIS A 96 0.84 18.15 -0.14
C HIS A 96 0.49 18.00 -1.62
N ARG A 97 0.89 16.90 -2.26
CA ARG A 97 0.59 16.62 -3.66
C ARG A 97 -0.85 16.14 -3.82
N MET A 98 -1.70 17.03 -4.24
CA MET A 98 -3.13 16.79 -4.38
C MET A 98 -3.42 15.89 -5.59
N PRO A 99 -4.22 14.82 -5.44
CA PRO A 99 -4.67 14.00 -6.56
C PRO A 99 -5.44 14.80 -7.62
N HIS A 100 -5.26 14.44 -8.90
CA HIS A 100 -6.00 15.05 -10.01
C HIS A 100 -7.19 14.21 -10.47
N TYR A 101 -7.14 12.90 -10.29
CA TYR A 101 -8.18 11.98 -10.71
C TYR A 101 -8.93 11.41 -9.51
N LYS A 102 -10.20 11.09 -9.72
CA LYS A 102 -11.04 10.44 -8.69
C LYS A 102 -10.48 9.08 -8.26
N GLU A 103 -9.88 8.34 -9.19
CA GLU A 103 -9.19 7.09 -8.90
C GLU A 103 -7.97 7.29 -7.99
N SER A 104 -7.34 8.44 -8.04
CA SER A 104 -6.20 8.78 -7.16
C SER A 104 -6.64 9.05 -5.72
N TYR A 105 -7.84 9.57 -5.51
CA TYR A 105 -8.45 9.62 -4.16
C TYR A 105 -8.83 8.22 -3.68
N ALA A 106 -9.34 7.36 -4.57
CA ALA A 106 -9.70 5.99 -4.24
C ALA A 106 -8.50 5.20 -3.72
N ILE A 107 -7.36 5.22 -4.41
CA ILE A 107 -6.16 4.49 -3.98
C ILE A 107 -5.62 5.01 -2.65
N THR A 108 -5.67 6.31 -2.41
CA THR A 108 -5.28 6.92 -1.12
C THR A 108 -6.07 6.34 0.05
N PHE A 109 -7.38 6.19 -0.11
CA PHE A 109 -8.26 5.59 0.87
C PHE A 109 -8.04 4.07 0.99
N VAL A 110 -7.99 3.36 -0.15
CA VAL A 110 -7.85 1.90 -0.21
C VAL A 110 -6.53 1.43 0.37
N ASP A 111 -5.43 2.12 0.11
CA ASP A 111 -4.12 1.81 0.68
C ASP A 111 -4.16 1.79 2.21
N LYS A 112 -4.71 2.84 2.82
CA LYS A 112 -4.83 2.95 4.28
C LYS A 112 -5.82 1.94 4.86
N TYR A 113 -6.90 1.68 4.15
CA TYR A 113 -7.90 0.67 4.53
C TYR A 113 -7.30 -0.75 4.50
N ALA A 114 -6.56 -1.10 3.45
CA ALA A 114 -5.89 -2.38 3.34
C ALA A 114 -4.85 -2.57 4.46
N ALA A 115 -4.04 -1.54 4.73
CA ALA A 115 -3.07 -1.56 5.82
C ALA A 115 -3.75 -1.77 7.20
N MET A 116 -4.88 -1.11 7.43
CA MET A 116 -5.67 -1.27 8.66
C MET A 116 -6.22 -2.69 8.79
N LEU A 117 -6.79 -3.26 7.73
CA LEU A 117 -7.31 -4.64 7.74
C LEU A 117 -6.21 -5.67 7.99
N GLU A 118 -5.05 -5.48 7.39
CA GLU A 118 -3.88 -6.34 7.58
C GLU A 118 -3.39 -6.30 9.02
N PHE A 119 -3.33 -5.11 9.61
CA PHE A 119 -2.96 -4.94 11.01
C PHE A 119 -3.95 -5.63 11.97
N PHE A 120 -5.25 -5.40 11.83
CA PHE A 120 -6.27 -5.98 12.72
C PHE A 120 -6.56 -7.44 12.44
N GLY A 121 -6.61 -7.87 11.17
CA GLY A 121 -6.90 -9.25 10.78
C GLY A 121 -5.86 -10.24 11.30
N LEU A 122 -4.60 -9.84 11.37
CA LEU A 122 -3.51 -10.65 11.90
C LEU A 122 -3.43 -10.59 13.42
N GLY A 123 -3.75 -9.45 14.03
CA GLY A 123 -3.92 -9.34 15.47
C GLY A 123 -4.98 -10.31 15.99
N ALA A 124 -6.12 -10.42 15.33
CA ALA A 124 -7.17 -11.37 15.64
C ALA A 124 -6.71 -12.84 15.49
N ARG A 125 -5.97 -13.18 14.43
CA ARG A 125 -5.42 -14.52 14.23
C ARG A 125 -4.40 -14.90 15.31
N HIS A 126 -3.54 -13.98 15.71
CA HIS A 126 -2.61 -14.20 16.82
C HIS A 126 -3.32 -14.40 18.15
N MET A 127 -4.36 -13.63 18.42
CA MET A 127 -5.17 -13.79 19.62
C MET A 127 -5.88 -15.16 19.64
N LEU A 128 -6.50 -15.58 18.54
CA LEU A 128 -7.14 -16.88 18.41
C LEU A 128 -6.15 -18.04 18.52
N ALA A 129 -4.93 -17.90 17.95
CA ALA A 129 -3.88 -18.91 18.07
C ALA A 129 -3.37 -19.06 19.52
N ARG A 130 -3.31 -17.95 20.27
CA ARG A 130 -2.97 -17.97 21.72
C ARG A 130 -4.05 -18.69 22.53
N PHE A 131 -5.31 -18.48 22.25
CA PHE A 131 -6.41 -19.20 22.93
C PHE A 131 -6.43 -20.70 22.60
N ARG A 132 -6.06 -21.10 21.38
CA ARG A 132 -5.94 -22.52 20.99
C ARG A 132 -4.72 -23.22 21.59
N ARG A 133 -3.70 -22.50 22.03
CA ARG A 133 -2.46 -23.03 22.64
C ARG A 133 -2.48 -23.07 24.17
N LYS A 134 -3.64 -22.87 24.83
CA LYS A 134 -3.71 -23.20 26.26
C LYS A 134 -3.46 -24.69 26.43
N PRO A 135 -2.42 -25.11 27.16
CA PRO A 135 -2.21 -26.52 27.43
C PRO A 135 -3.38 -27.03 28.26
N SER A 136 -3.90 -28.20 27.90
CA SER A 136 -4.74 -28.97 28.80
C SER A 136 -3.93 -29.15 30.07
N ALA A 137 -4.45 -28.60 31.17
CA ALA A 137 -3.85 -28.80 32.48
C ALA A 137 -3.77 -30.29 32.76
N ASN A 138 -2.57 -30.73 33.13
CA ASN A 138 -2.27 -32.05 33.65
C ASN A 138 -3.37 -32.56 34.55
N THR A 139 -3.92 -33.68 34.19
CA THR A 139 -4.54 -34.58 35.18
C THR A 139 -3.46 -35.52 35.64
N VAL A 140 -3.07 -35.37 36.89
CA VAL A 140 -2.31 -36.37 37.66
C VAL A 140 -3.19 -37.55 37.91
#